data_5d228f8452d14806a8f0cfb046319b5a
#
_entry.id   5d228f8452d14806a8f0cfb046319b5a
#
_cell.length_a   1.000
_cell.length_b   1.000
_cell.length_c   1.000
_cell.angle_alpha   90.00
_cell.angle_beta   90.00
_cell.angle_gamma   90.00
#
_symmetry.space_group_name_H-M   'P 1'
#
loop_
_entity.id
_entity.type
_entity.pdbx_description
1 polymer ?
#
loop_
_entity_poly.entity_id
_entity_poly.type
_entity_poly.pdbx_seq_one_letter_code
_entity_poly.pdbx_strand_id
1 'polypeptide(L)'
;GFEVSDGMVSDITDRLLPQIEDWQKRPLDEVYPIVFIDAVHFSVRDNGQIRKLAAYVILAVSMTGHKEVLSIHIGENESAKYWLGVLNELKNRGVKDVLVICADGLTGMKEAVSAAFPQTELQRCIVHQVRNTLKYVGEKNKKEFANDLKTVYHAPSEDAALEALDRVTEKWEDDYPNAMKSWYKNWDVISPIFKFSSDVRKVIYTTNAIESLNSGYRRLNKQRSVFPSDTALLKALYLATHEIAKKWTMPLRNWGRVLGAVSYTHLT
;
A
#
# COMPACT_ATOMS: atom_id res chain seq x y z
N GLY A 1 -28.73 -3.78 31.41
CA GLY A 1 -27.52 -3.76 30.63
C GLY A 1 -26.51 -4.69 31.29
N PHE A 2 -25.97 -5.66 30.56
CA PHE A 2 -24.87 -6.48 31.08
C PHE A 2 -23.58 -5.61 31.01
N GLU A 3 -22.91 -5.43 32.15
CA GLU A 3 -21.56 -4.89 32.15
C GLU A 3 -20.60 -5.96 31.62
N VAL A 4 -20.03 -5.70 30.47
CA VAL A 4 -19.02 -6.58 29.87
C VAL A 4 -17.66 -6.14 30.42
N SER A 5 -17.00 -6.99 31.20
CA SER A 5 -15.66 -6.73 31.71
C SER A 5 -14.62 -6.80 30.58
N ASP A 6 -13.50 -6.07 30.72
CA ASP A 6 -12.37 -6.13 29.76
C ASP A 6 -11.84 -7.56 29.58
N GLY A 7 -11.85 -8.39 30.63
CA GLY A 7 -11.50 -9.82 30.57
C GLY A 7 -12.45 -10.60 29.67
N MET A 8 -13.76 -10.39 29.81
CA MET A 8 -14.76 -11.07 29.00
C MET A 8 -14.66 -10.70 27.50
N VAL A 9 -14.33 -9.43 27.20
CA VAL A 9 -14.04 -9.00 25.82
C VAL A 9 -12.80 -9.70 25.28
N SER A 10 -11.75 -9.84 26.10
CA SER A 10 -10.53 -10.56 25.73
C SER A 10 -10.82 -12.01 25.40
N ASP A 11 -11.52 -12.73 26.28
CA ASP A 11 -11.85 -14.14 26.12
C ASP A 11 -12.71 -14.42 24.88
N ILE A 12 -13.69 -13.53 24.60
CA ILE A 12 -14.53 -13.64 23.39
C ILE A 12 -13.67 -13.42 22.16
N THR A 13 -12.77 -12.42 22.17
CA THR A 13 -11.93 -12.11 21.00
C THR A 13 -10.79 -13.09 20.82
N ASP A 14 -10.35 -13.82 21.85
CA ASP A 14 -9.33 -14.87 21.73
C ASP A 14 -9.83 -16.07 20.90
N ARG A 15 -11.13 -16.30 20.84
CA ARG A 15 -11.75 -17.27 19.94
C ARG A 15 -11.62 -16.92 18.46
N LEU A 16 -11.25 -15.67 18.15
CA LEU A 16 -10.97 -15.23 16.77
C LEU A 16 -9.55 -15.62 16.29
N LEU A 17 -8.62 -15.93 17.21
CA LEU A 17 -7.23 -16.21 16.82
C LEU A 17 -7.10 -17.38 15.84
N PRO A 18 -7.76 -18.53 16.05
CA PRO A 18 -7.73 -19.61 15.06
C PRO A 18 -8.30 -19.17 13.70
N GLN A 19 -9.37 -18.37 13.68
CA GLN A 19 -9.96 -17.86 12.44
C GLN A 19 -9.02 -16.89 11.72
N ILE A 20 -8.30 -16.06 12.47
CA ILE A 20 -7.28 -15.14 11.93
C ILE A 20 -6.13 -15.95 11.32
N GLU A 21 -5.67 -16.99 12.00
CA GLU A 21 -4.61 -17.87 11.48
C GLU A 21 -5.04 -18.60 10.22
N ASP A 22 -6.24 -19.16 10.19
CA ASP A 22 -6.80 -19.83 9.01
C ASP A 22 -6.94 -18.85 7.85
N TRP A 23 -7.43 -17.64 8.12
CA TRP A 23 -7.55 -16.58 7.12
C TRP A 23 -6.18 -16.15 6.59
N GLN A 24 -5.18 -15.99 7.44
CA GLN A 24 -3.80 -15.64 7.04
C GLN A 24 -3.14 -16.75 6.21
N LYS A 25 -3.46 -18.01 6.48
CA LYS A 25 -2.89 -19.19 5.81
C LYS A 25 -3.73 -19.72 4.64
N ARG A 26 -4.89 -19.13 4.37
CA ARG A 26 -5.78 -19.63 3.31
C ARG A 26 -5.09 -19.66 1.95
N PRO A 27 -5.44 -20.61 1.06
CA PRO A 27 -4.99 -20.59 -0.33
C PRO A 27 -5.37 -19.30 -1.03
N LEU A 28 -4.53 -18.86 -1.94
CA LEU A 28 -4.71 -17.65 -2.75
C LEU A 28 -4.81 -18.02 -4.23
N ASP A 29 -5.31 -17.08 -5.04
CA ASP A 29 -5.32 -17.23 -6.48
C ASP A 29 -3.87 -17.27 -7.03
N GLU A 30 -3.69 -17.95 -8.16
CA GLU A 30 -2.36 -18.11 -8.77
C GLU A 30 -1.81 -16.79 -9.33
N VAL A 31 -2.67 -15.88 -9.78
CA VAL A 31 -2.27 -14.62 -10.43
C VAL A 31 -3.06 -13.45 -9.87
N TYR A 32 -2.34 -12.40 -9.51
CA TYR A 32 -2.91 -11.11 -9.14
C TYR A 32 -2.39 -10.00 -10.06
N PRO A 33 -3.26 -9.37 -10.88
CA PRO A 33 -2.84 -8.27 -11.75
C PRO A 33 -2.25 -7.08 -11.02
N ILE A 34 -2.81 -6.70 -9.88
CA ILE A 34 -2.33 -5.55 -9.10
C ILE A 34 -2.38 -5.90 -7.61
N VAL A 35 -1.26 -5.67 -6.95
CA VAL A 35 -1.12 -5.79 -5.49
C VAL A 35 -0.69 -4.43 -4.92
N PHE A 36 -1.34 -3.99 -3.87
CA PHE A 36 -0.98 -2.79 -3.11
C PHE A 36 -0.41 -3.21 -1.76
N ILE A 37 0.72 -2.62 -1.38
CA ILE A 37 1.35 -2.81 -0.07
C ILE A 37 1.51 -1.44 0.59
N ASP A 38 0.96 -1.28 1.78
CA ASP A 38 1.02 -0.03 2.53
C ASP A 38 1.16 -0.30 4.03
N ALA A 39 1.57 0.71 4.77
CA ALA A 39 1.80 0.64 6.20
C ALA A 39 0.97 1.67 6.98
N VAL A 40 0.37 1.24 8.07
CA VAL A 40 -0.28 2.12 9.04
C VAL A 40 0.37 1.91 10.41
N HIS A 41 0.82 2.99 11.04
CA HIS A 41 1.52 2.93 12.32
C HIS A 41 0.55 3.00 13.50
N PHE A 42 0.82 2.16 14.51
CA PHE A 42 0.08 2.06 15.74
C PHE A 42 1.02 2.11 16.96
N SER A 43 0.51 2.59 18.09
CA SER A 43 1.20 2.47 19.36
C SER A 43 0.70 1.22 20.07
N VAL A 44 1.63 0.39 20.50
CA VAL A 44 1.35 -0.89 21.17
C VAL A 44 2.16 -0.95 22.47
N ARG A 45 1.57 -1.50 23.51
CA ARG A 45 2.26 -1.76 24.77
C ARG A 45 2.96 -3.12 24.69
N ASP A 46 4.26 -3.10 24.96
CA ASP A 46 5.09 -4.29 25.04
C ASP A 46 5.99 -4.20 26.28
N ASN A 47 5.90 -5.16 27.18
CA ASN A 47 6.68 -5.22 28.42
C ASN A 47 6.69 -3.90 29.21
N GLY A 48 5.52 -3.23 29.32
CA GLY A 48 5.37 -1.97 30.03
C GLY A 48 5.80 -0.72 29.27
N GLN A 49 6.41 -0.85 28.10
CA GLN A 49 6.81 0.25 27.22
C GLN A 49 5.84 0.42 26.07
N ILE A 50 5.72 1.65 25.55
CA ILE A 50 4.94 1.94 24.35
C ILE A 50 5.89 1.96 23.15
N ARG A 51 5.66 1.04 22.20
CA ARG A 51 6.38 0.97 20.93
C ARG A 51 5.48 1.40 19.77
N LYS A 52 6.10 1.93 18.72
CA LYS A 52 5.41 2.16 17.44
C LYS A 52 5.67 0.99 16.53
N LEU A 53 4.58 0.28 16.15
CA LEU A 53 4.60 -0.80 15.21
C LEU A 53 3.92 -0.38 13.90
N ALA A 54 4.41 -0.91 12.80
CA ALA A 54 3.73 -0.80 11.51
C ALA A 54 2.84 -2.02 11.30
N ALA A 55 1.58 -1.77 10.91
CA ALA A 55 0.71 -2.78 10.33
C ALA A 55 0.81 -2.68 8.81
N TYR A 56 1.47 -3.65 8.20
CA TYR A 56 1.59 -3.77 6.77
C TYR A 56 0.39 -4.54 6.22
N VAL A 57 -0.32 -3.95 5.29
CA VAL A 57 -1.46 -4.57 4.65
C VAL A 57 -1.16 -4.86 3.19
N ILE A 58 -1.47 -6.07 2.76
CA ILE A 58 -1.36 -6.50 1.38
C ILE A 58 -2.77 -6.66 0.82
N LEU A 59 -3.13 -5.74 -0.07
CA LEU A 59 -4.41 -5.72 -0.78
C LEU A 59 -4.17 -6.09 -2.23
N ALA A 60 -4.92 -7.03 -2.77
CA ALA A 60 -4.87 -7.39 -4.17
C ALA A 60 -6.16 -7.04 -4.92
N VAL A 61 -6.03 -6.94 -6.24
CA VAL A 61 -7.15 -7.00 -7.17
C VAL A 61 -7.05 -8.31 -7.92
N SER A 62 -8.09 -9.14 -7.83
CA SER A 62 -8.15 -10.45 -8.48
C SER A 62 -8.30 -10.34 -10.00
N MET A 63 -8.15 -11.45 -10.70
CA MET A 63 -8.42 -11.53 -12.16
C MET A 63 -9.83 -11.09 -12.53
N THR A 64 -10.78 -11.21 -11.61
CA THR A 64 -12.18 -10.76 -11.82
C THR A 64 -12.41 -9.29 -11.45
N GLY A 65 -11.38 -8.57 -10.98
CA GLY A 65 -11.44 -7.16 -10.62
C GLY A 65 -11.94 -6.87 -9.20
N HIS A 66 -12.15 -7.89 -8.39
CA HIS A 66 -12.54 -7.73 -6.99
C HIS A 66 -11.34 -7.48 -6.10
N LYS A 67 -11.57 -6.66 -5.07
CA LYS A 67 -10.55 -6.35 -4.07
C LYS A 67 -10.53 -7.43 -2.99
N GLU A 68 -9.33 -7.80 -2.56
CA GLU A 68 -9.12 -8.79 -1.52
C GLU A 68 -7.91 -8.42 -0.66
N VAL A 69 -8.05 -8.47 0.67
CA VAL A 69 -6.89 -8.36 1.55
C VAL A 69 -6.25 -9.74 1.69
N LEU A 70 -5.01 -9.87 1.23
CA LEU A 70 -4.29 -11.15 1.23
C LEU A 70 -3.72 -11.48 2.61
N SER A 71 -3.15 -10.48 3.28
CA SER A 71 -2.55 -10.63 4.61
C SER A 71 -2.36 -9.30 5.33
N ILE A 72 -2.15 -9.40 6.65
CA ILE A 72 -1.78 -8.28 7.53
C ILE A 72 -0.58 -8.74 8.35
N HIS A 73 0.50 -7.98 8.32
CA HIS A 73 1.70 -8.25 9.09
C HIS A 73 1.96 -7.09 10.06
N ILE A 74 2.40 -7.40 11.26
CA ILE A 74 2.77 -6.38 12.27
C ILE A 74 4.27 -6.51 12.50
N GLY A 75 4.99 -5.40 12.42
CA GLY A 75 6.44 -5.38 12.59
C GLY A 75 7.00 -4.01 12.92
N GLU A 76 8.25 -3.99 13.40
CA GLU A 76 8.98 -2.77 13.75
C GLU A 76 9.90 -2.30 12.64
N ASN A 77 10.50 -3.23 11.91
CA ASN A 77 11.59 -2.95 10.98
C ASN A 77 11.32 -3.51 9.59
N GLU A 78 11.57 -2.68 8.60
CA GLU A 78 11.55 -3.03 7.19
C GLU A 78 12.96 -3.43 6.74
N SER A 79 13.05 -4.52 5.99
CA SER A 79 14.28 -4.95 5.33
C SER A 79 13.95 -5.83 4.12
N ALA A 80 14.91 -5.97 3.21
CA ALA A 80 14.76 -6.88 2.07
C ALA A 80 14.45 -8.32 2.51
N LYS A 81 15.09 -8.79 3.58
CA LYS A 81 14.84 -10.13 4.15
C LYS A 81 13.42 -10.27 4.68
N TYR A 82 12.91 -9.24 5.37
CA TYR A 82 11.54 -9.21 5.88
C TYR A 82 10.54 -9.32 4.73
N TRP A 83 10.66 -8.44 3.73
CA TRP A 83 9.76 -8.43 2.57
C TRP A 83 9.85 -9.69 1.73
N LEU A 84 11.06 -10.26 1.57
CA LEU A 84 11.23 -11.53 0.89
C LEU A 84 10.48 -12.66 1.62
N GLY A 85 10.50 -12.67 2.96
CA GLY A 85 9.70 -13.59 3.77
C GLY A 85 8.20 -13.45 3.51
N VAL A 86 7.69 -12.22 3.53
CA VAL A 86 6.27 -11.89 3.27
C VAL A 86 5.86 -12.31 1.85
N LEU A 87 6.66 -12.00 0.84
CA LEU A 87 6.35 -12.37 -0.55
C LEU A 87 6.42 -13.89 -0.78
N ASN A 88 7.38 -14.57 -0.14
CA ASN A 88 7.45 -16.04 -0.19
C ASN A 88 6.25 -16.70 0.51
N GLU A 89 5.71 -16.09 1.56
CA GLU A 89 4.47 -16.57 2.18
C GLU A 89 3.31 -16.54 1.18
N LEU A 90 3.17 -15.47 0.37
CA LEU A 90 2.17 -15.44 -0.69
C LEU A 90 2.37 -16.57 -1.71
N LYS A 91 3.63 -16.84 -2.11
CA LYS A 91 3.97 -17.97 -3.00
C LYS A 91 3.59 -19.31 -2.39
N ASN A 92 3.90 -19.53 -1.12
CA ASN A 92 3.55 -20.77 -0.41
C ASN A 92 2.04 -20.98 -0.31
N ARG A 93 1.26 -19.91 -0.36
CA ARG A 93 -0.21 -19.94 -0.38
C ARG A 93 -0.80 -20.08 -1.79
N GLY A 94 0.01 -20.20 -2.83
CA GLY A 94 -0.41 -20.50 -4.20
C GLY A 94 -0.15 -19.41 -5.22
N VAL A 95 0.27 -18.20 -4.84
CA VAL A 95 0.54 -17.11 -5.79
C VAL A 95 1.75 -17.47 -6.65
N LYS A 96 1.55 -17.56 -7.95
CA LYS A 96 2.59 -17.84 -8.94
C LYS A 96 3.12 -16.55 -9.57
N ASP A 97 2.23 -15.58 -9.79
CA ASP A 97 2.59 -14.35 -10.48
C ASP A 97 1.81 -13.13 -9.95
N VAL A 98 2.50 -11.98 -9.94
CA VAL A 98 1.93 -10.67 -9.67
C VAL A 98 2.40 -9.72 -10.76
N LEU A 99 1.49 -9.09 -11.51
CA LEU A 99 1.91 -8.28 -12.65
C LEU A 99 2.48 -6.93 -12.19
N VAL A 100 1.82 -6.28 -11.24
CA VAL A 100 2.25 -4.98 -10.69
C VAL A 100 2.14 -4.98 -9.17
N ILE A 101 3.20 -4.59 -8.48
CA ILE A 101 3.17 -4.27 -7.05
C ILE A 101 3.29 -2.77 -6.87
N CYS A 102 2.27 -2.15 -6.26
CA CYS A 102 2.27 -0.75 -5.87
C CYS A 102 2.59 -0.65 -4.37
N ALA A 103 3.74 -0.07 -4.02
CA ALA A 103 4.15 0.06 -2.63
C ALA A 103 4.58 1.50 -2.29
N ASP A 104 4.45 1.90 -1.03
CA ASP A 104 5.16 3.08 -0.53
C ASP A 104 6.67 2.81 -0.56
N GLY A 105 7.49 3.82 -0.27
CA GLY A 105 8.94 3.70 -0.25
C GLY A 105 9.47 2.81 0.88
N LEU A 106 8.99 1.57 0.92
CA LEU A 106 9.33 0.58 1.94
C LEU A 106 10.76 0.06 1.72
N THR A 107 11.57 0.11 2.77
CA THR A 107 13.00 -0.26 2.69
C THR A 107 13.19 -1.72 2.32
N GLY A 108 13.97 -2.00 1.26
CA GLY A 108 14.27 -3.35 0.79
C GLY A 108 13.18 -4.02 -0.05
N MET A 109 12.10 -3.28 -0.38
CA MET A 109 11.00 -3.83 -1.18
C MET A 109 11.45 -4.17 -2.61
N LYS A 110 12.28 -3.33 -3.23
CA LYS A 110 12.76 -3.54 -4.60
C LYS A 110 13.55 -4.86 -4.72
N GLU A 111 14.47 -5.09 -3.81
CA GLU A 111 15.29 -6.30 -3.77
C GLU A 111 14.43 -7.54 -3.51
N ALA A 112 13.46 -7.43 -2.59
CA ALA A 112 12.55 -8.52 -2.27
C ALA A 112 11.64 -8.90 -3.44
N VAL A 113 11.06 -7.91 -4.14
CA VAL A 113 10.23 -8.14 -5.33
C VAL A 113 11.04 -8.77 -6.45
N SER A 114 12.23 -8.25 -6.75
CA SER A 114 13.11 -8.81 -7.78
C SER A 114 13.50 -10.27 -7.49
N ALA A 115 13.63 -10.64 -6.22
CA ALA A 115 13.97 -12.02 -5.83
C ALA A 115 12.74 -12.96 -5.84
N ALA A 116 11.58 -12.52 -5.36
CA ALA A 116 10.39 -13.35 -5.24
C ALA A 116 9.59 -13.44 -6.55
N PHE A 117 9.43 -12.31 -7.24
CA PHE A 117 8.63 -12.16 -8.46
C PHE A 117 9.41 -11.34 -9.49
N PRO A 118 10.40 -11.93 -10.19
CA PRO A 118 11.33 -11.20 -11.05
C PRO A 118 10.67 -10.52 -12.26
N GLN A 119 9.48 -10.96 -12.66
CA GLN A 119 8.73 -10.37 -13.78
C GLN A 119 7.79 -9.23 -13.33
N THR A 120 7.63 -9.03 -12.03
CA THR A 120 6.71 -8.02 -11.48
C THR A 120 7.26 -6.61 -11.68
N GLU A 121 6.44 -5.72 -12.21
CA GLU A 121 6.73 -4.28 -12.19
C GLU A 121 6.50 -3.72 -10.78
N LEU A 122 7.56 -3.17 -10.19
CA LEU A 122 7.43 -2.45 -8.92
C LEU A 122 7.14 -0.98 -9.19
N GLN A 123 5.98 -0.52 -8.75
CA GLN A 123 5.54 0.87 -8.85
C GLN A 123 5.55 1.54 -7.49
N ARG A 124 6.31 2.61 -7.35
CA ARG A 124 6.22 3.45 -6.15
C ARG A 124 4.88 4.18 -6.09
N CYS A 125 4.25 4.18 -4.94
CA CYS A 125 2.98 4.88 -4.73
C CYS A 125 3.13 6.38 -4.97
N ILE A 126 2.53 6.89 -6.06
CA ILE A 126 2.59 8.30 -6.43
C ILE A 126 1.94 9.19 -5.36
N VAL A 127 0.84 8.75 -4.76
CA VAL A 127 0.16 9.54 -3.72
C VAL A 127 1.08 9.75 -2.51
N HIS A 128 1.79 8.71 -2.06
CA HIS A 128 2.76 8.83 -0.98
C HIS A 128 3.99 9.66 -1.39
N GLN A 129 4.47 9.50 -2.63
CA GLN A 129 5.56 10.31 -3.16
C GLN A 129 5.19 11.81 -3.13
N VAL A 130 4.01 12.18 -3.63
CA VAL A 130 3.49 13.56 -3.59
C VAL A 130 3.34 14.07 -2.14
N ARG A 131 2.71 13.29 -1.27
CA ARG A 131 2.55 13.66 0.15
C ARG A 131 3.89 13.90 0.84
N ASN A 132 4.87 13.06 0.57
CA ASN A 132 6.22 13.20 1.14
C ASN A 132 6.93 14.45 0.60
N THR A 133 6.79 14.75 -0.69
CA THR A 133 7.31 15.97 -1.30
C THR A 133 6.72 17.22 -0.66
N LEU A 134 5.40 17.26 -0.46
CA LEU A 134 4.70 18.40 0.13
C LEU A 134 5.06 18.68 1.59
N LYS A 135 5.73 17.76 2.29
CA LYS A 135 6.27 18.03 3.63
C LYS A 135 7.40 19.05 3.63
N TYR A 136 8.11 19.20 2.50
CA TYR A 136 9.17 20.18 2.32
C TYR A 136 8.65 21.55 1.86
N VAL A 137 7.37 21.66 1.53
CA VAL A 137 6.75 22.85 0.95
C VAL A 137 5.94 23.61 2.00
N GLY A 138 6.17 24.93 2.09
CA GLY A 138 5.42 25.81 2.99
C GLY A 138 3.93 25.82 2.66
N GLU A 139 3.08 25.96 3.69
CA GLU A 139 1.62 25.83 3.58
C GLU A 139 1.02 26.72 2.48
N LYS A 140 1.55 27.96 2.34
CA LYS A 140 1.12 28.93 1.34
C LYS A 140 1.24 28.41 -0.10
N ASN A 141 2.28 27.65 -0.40
CA ASN A 141 2.62 27.22 -1.76
C ASN A 141 2.19 25.77 -2.06
N LYS A 142 1.74 25.01 -1.05
CA LYS A 142 1.39 23.57 -1.21
C LYS A 142 0.40 23.30 -2.34
N LYS A 143 -0.63 24.13 -2.48
CA LYS A 143 -1.65 23.92 -3.51
C LYS A 143 -1.09 24.12 -4.92
N GLU A 144 -0.30 25.16 -5.12
CA GLU A 144 0.33 25.45 -6.40
C GLU A 144 1.36 24.39 -6.73
N PHE A 145 2.26 24.10 -5.79
CA PHE A 145 3.26 23.05 -5.94
C PHE A 145 2.64 21.68 -6.28
N ALA A 146 1.55 21.29 -5.61
CA ALA A 146 0.84 20.05 -5.90
C ALA A 146 0.23 20.05 -7.31
N ASN A 147 -0.22 21.19 -7.83
CA ASN A 147 -0.72 21.31 -9.20
C ASN A 147 0.42 21.18 -10.22
N ASP A 148 1.57 21.75 -9.93
CA ASP A 148 2.75 21.61 -10.78
C ASP A 148 3.23 20.14 -10.82
N LEU A 149 3.28 19.46 -9.67
CA LEU A 149 3.60 18.04 -9.62
C LEU A 149 2.66 17.16 -10.47
N LYS A 150 1.39 17.53 -10.63
CA LYS A 150 0.48 16.80 -11.50
C LYS A 150 0.96 16.73 -12.94
N THR A 151 1.65 17.77 -13.43
CA THR A 151 2.19 17.80 -14.78
C THR A 151 3.24 16.70 -14.98
N VAL A 152 3.95 16.30 -13.93
CA VAL A 152 4.94 15.23 -13.96
C VAL A 152 4.25 13.87 -14.07
N TYR A 153 3.46 13.47 -13.07
CA TYR A 153 2.92 12.11 -13.02
C TYR A 153 1.67 11.88 -13.90
N HIS A 154 1.08 12.92 -14.48
CA HIS A 154 0.05 12.83 -15.52
C HIS A 154 0.60 12.97 -16.93
N ALA A 155 1.90 13.13 -17.12
CA ALA A 155 2.51 13.25 -18.43
C ALA A 155 2.16 12.03 -19.33
N PRO A 156 2.07 12.21 -20.65
CA PRO A 156 1.70 11.12 -21.56
C PRO A 156 2.78 10.04 -21.69
N SER A 157 4.06 10.42 -21.53
CA SER A 157 5.24 9.55 -21.65
C SER A 157 6.26 9.84 -20.55
N GLU A 158 7.25 8.97 -20.42
CA GLU A 158 8.36 9.16 -19.49
C GLU A 158 9.20 10.40 -19.85
N ASP A 159 9.50 10.62 -21.15
CA ASP A 159 10.26 11.80 -21.60
C ASP A 159 9.53 13.10 -21.25
N ALA A 160 8.23 13.17 -21.53
CA ALA A 160 7.43 14.34 -21.17
C ALA A 160 7.32 14.54 -19.66
N ALA A 161 7.39 13.46 -18.88
CA ALA A 161 7.42 13.53 -17.42
C ALA A 161 8.75 14.06 -16.89
N LEU A 162 9.88 13.66 -17.48
CA LEU A 162 11.20 14.19 -17.12
C LEU A 162 11.30 15.68 -17.45
N GLU A 163 10.86 16.11 -18.62
CA GLU A 163 10.79 17.53 -18.95
C GLU A 163 9.90 18.33 -17.97
N ALA A 164 8.77 17.76 -17.55
CA ALA A 164 7.91 18.38 -16.56
C ALA A 164 8.59 18.42 -15.19
N LEU A 165 9.33 17.36 -14.83
CA LEU A 165 10.08 17.27 -13.57
C LEU A 165 11.14 18.37 -13.49
N ASP A 166 11.88 18.59 -14.60
CA ASP A 166 12.90 19.64 -14.68
C ASP A 166 12.27 21.02 -14.57
N ARG A 167 11.19 21.30 -15.30
CA ARG A 167 10.45 22.59 -15.19
C ARG A 167 9.94 22.87 -13.78
N VAL A 168 9.39 21.86 -13.09
CA VAL A 168 8.91 22.01 -11.72
C VAL A 168 10.09 22.24 -10.77
N THR A 169 11.21 21.58 -11.00
CA THR A 169 12.42 21.77 -10.20
C THR A 169 12.95 23.19 -10.36
N GLU A 170 13.17 23.66 -11.59
CA GLU A 170 13.63 25.04 -11.89
C GLU A 170 12.72 26.10 -11.25
N LYS A 171 11.40 25.88 -11.29
CA LYS A 171 10.43 26.83 -10.70
C LYS A 171 10.56 26.95 -9.18
N TRP A 172 10.90 25.85 -8.49
CA TRP A 172 10.78 25.77 -7.04
C TRP A 172 12.09 25.53 -6.29
N GLU A 173 13.24 25.35 -6.99
CA GLU A 173 14.51 24.99 -6.35
C GLU A 173 15.06 26.07 -5.41
N ASP A 174 14.83 27.35 -5.71
CA ASP A 174 15.25 28.46 -4.86
C ASP A 174 14.48 28.45 -3.52
N ASP A 175 13.16 28.19 -3.56
CA ASP A 175 12.33 28.18 -2.37
C ASP A 175 12.39 26.83 -1.60
N TYR A 176 12.48 25.71 -2.34
CA TYR A 176 12.39 24.35 -1.79
C TYR A 176 13.43 23.38 -2.37
N PRO A 177 14.74 23.59 -2.17
CA PRO A 177 15.82 22.85 -2.86
C PRO A 177 15.85 21.34 -2.57
N ASN A 178 15.13 20.88 -1.53
CA ASN A 178 15.07 19.47 -1.17
C ASN A 178 13.79 18.75 -1.62
N ALA A 179 12.79 19.51 -2.07
CA ALA A 179 11.47 18.94 -2.39
C ALA A 179 11.52 17.93 -3.54
N MET A 180 12.29 18.23 -4.59
CA MET A 180 12.35 17.42 -5.81
C MET A 180 13.41 16.31 -5.78
N LYS A 181 14.36 16.34 -4.84
CA LYS A 181 15.46 15.35 -4.78
C LYS A 181 14.99 13.90 -4.73
N SER A 182 13.88 13.65 -4.03
CA SER A 182 13.35 12.29 -3.90
C SER A 182 12.74 11.77 -5.22
N TRP A 183 12.32 12.64 -6.14
CA TRP A 183 11.80 12.23 -7.44
C TRP A 183 12.93 11.71 -8.32
N TYR A 184 14.01 12.44 -8.45
CA TYR A 184 15.18 12.00 -9.22
C TYR A 184 15.79 10.73 -8.63
N LYS A 185 15.97 10.69 -7.30
CA LYS A 185 16.55 9.51 -6.61
C LYS A 185 15.75 8.22 -6.82
N ASN A 186 14.43 8.33 -6.94
CA ASN A 186 13.53 7.17 -7.02
C ASN A 186 12.88 7.03 -8.40
N TRP A 187 13.43 7.70 -9.42
CA TRP A 187 12.82 7.72 -10.75
C TRP A 187 12.61 6.33 -11.34
N ASP A 188 13.55 5.43 -11.12
CA ASP A 188 13.51 4.05 -11.57
C ASP A 188 12.31 3.22 -11.05
N VAL A 189 11.75 3.60 -9.90
CA VAL A 189 10.54 2.99 -9.32
C VAL A 189 9.30 3.89 -9.43
N ILE A 190 9.44 5.12 -9.90
CA ILE A 190 8.35 6.04 -10.21
C ILE A 190 7.95 5.89 -11.68
N SER A 191 8.91 5.87 -12.59
CA SER A 191 8.70 5.89 -14.03
C SER A 191 7.97 4.68 -14.62
N PRO A 192 7.94 3.47 -13.99
CA PRO A 192 7.17 2.35 -14.53
C PRO A 192 5.71 2.69 -14.84
N ILE A 193 5.12 3.67 -14.15
CA ILE A 193 3.74 4.13 -14.40
C ILE A 193 3.53 4.54 -15.87
N PHE A 194 4.56 5.05 -16.55
CA PHE A 194 4.46 5.54 -17.93
C PHE A 194 4.39 4.41 -18.96
N LYS A 195 4.73 3.17 -18.58
CA LYS A 195 4.52 1.98 -19.39
C LYS A 195 3.04 1.63 -19.52
N PHE A 196 2.20 2.05 -18.58
CA PHE A 196 0.80 1.66 -18.51
C PHE A 196 -0.14 2.64 -19.21
N SER A 197 -1.24 2.10 -19.73
CA SER A 197 -2.33 2.88 -20.31
C SER A 197 -3.00 3.80 -19.28
N SER A 198 -3.72 4.82 -19.73
CA SER A 198 -4.42 5.76 -18.85
C SER A 198 -5.43 5.08 -17.91
N ASP A 199 -6.05 3.97 -18.32
CA ASP A 199 -7.01 3.23 -17.49
C ASP A 199 -6.30 2.48 -16.36
N VAL A 200 -5.16 1.86 -16.63
CA VAL A 200 -4.30 1.21 -15.63
C VAL A 200 -3.73 2.25 -14.66
N ARG A 201 -3.21 3.36 -15.21
CA ARG A 201 -2.68 4.47 -14.37
C ARG A 201 -3.74 4.98 -13.39
N LYS A 202 -5.00 5.13 -13.81
CA LYS A 202 -6.09 5.52 -12.90
C LYS A 202 -6.24 4.56 -11.73
N VAL A 203 -6.20 3.27 -11.95
CA VAL A 203 -6.29 2.28 -10.86
C VAL A 203 -5.10 2.40 -9.91
N ILE A 204 -3.90 2.58 -10.44
CA ILE A 204 -2.66 2.73 -9.67
C ILE A 204 -2.64 4.07 -8.90
N TYR A 205 -3.04 5.19 -9.53
CA TYR A 205 -3.10 6.51 -8.89
C TYR A 205 -4.23 6.64 -7.87
N THR A 206 -5.39 6.10 -8.22
CA THR A 206 -6.52 6.08 -7.30
C THR A 206 -6.33 4.92 -6.33
N THR A 207 -5.37 5.06 -5.43
CA THR A 207 -5.19 4.12 -4.31
C THR A 207 -6.43 4.03 -3.40
N ASN A 208 -7.61 4.42 -3.93
CA ASN A 208 -8.88 4.43 -3.21
C ASN A 208 -9.19 3.10 -2.52
N ALA A 209 -8.71 1.99 -3.10
CA ALA A 209 -8.89 0.68 -2.49
C ALA A 209 -8.13 0.60 -1.17
N ILE A 210 -6.81 0.79 -1.20
CA ILE A 210 -5.96 0.71 -0.01
C ILE A 210 -6.13 1.94 0.91
N GLU A 211 -6.39 3.12 0.36
CA GLU A 211 -6.70 4.31 1.17
C GLU A 211 -8.00 4.18 1.97
N SER A 212 -9.04 3.58 1.38
CA SER A 212 -10.30 3.27 2.07
C SER A 212 -10.05 2.33 3.25
N LEU A 213 -9.25 1.28 3.04
CA LEU A 213 -8.85 0.34 4.09
C LEU A 213 -8.05 1.05 5.18
N ASN A 214 -7.03 1.80 4.81
CA ASN A 214 -6.18 2.55 5.74
C ASN A 214 -6.94 3.64 6.50
N SER A 215 -7.95 4.25 5.88
CA SER A 215 -8.85 5.18 6.57
C SER A 215 -9.63 4.47 7.69
N GLY A 216 -10.07 3.23 7.45
CA GLY A 216 -10.68 2.39 8.47
C GLY A 216 -9.70 2.07 9.61
N TYR A 217 -8.48 1.68 9.27
CA TYR A 217 -7.42 1.40 10.26
C TYR A 217 -7.03 2.64 11.08
N ARG A 218 -6.92 3.81 10.44
CA ARG A 218 -6.66 5.07 11.17
C ARG A 218 -7.78 5.44 12.15
N ARG A 219 -9.03 4.99 11.93
CA ARG A 219 -10.09 5.16 12.93
C ARG A 219 -9.82 4.37 14.20
N LEU A 220 -9.19 3.19 14.11
CA LEU A 220 -8.77 2.43 15.29
C LEU A 220 -7.82 3.25 16.17
N ASN A 221 -6.86 3.99 15.56
CA ASN A 221 -5.97 4.90 16.29
C ASN A 221 -6.72 6.05 16.99
N LYS A 222 -7.83 6.51 16.42
CA LYS A 222 -8.66 7.54 17.06
C LYS A 222 -9.48 6.99 18.23
N GLN A 223 -9.92 5.73 18.13
CA GLN A 223 -10.70 5.06 19.16
C GLN A 223 -9.82 4.56 20.30
N ARG A 224 -8.59 4.13 20.01
CA ARG A 224 -7.63 3.61 20.98
C ARG A 224 -6.23 4.09 20.62
N SER A 225 -5.68 4.98 21.44
CA SER A 225 -4.35 5.57 21.22
C SER A 225 -3.21 4.57 21.42
N VAL A 226 -3.39 3.56 22.30
CA VAL A 226 -2.41 2.50 22.57
C VAL A 226 -3.10 1.15 22.67
N PHE A 227 -2.68 0.19 21.88
CA PHE A 227 -3.15 -1.19 21.95
C PHE A 227 -2.40 -1.94 23.09
N PRO A 228 -3.08 -2.83 23.83
CA PRO A 228 -2.45 -3.55 24.94
C PRO A 228 -1.42 -4.59 24.53
N SER A 229 -1.50 -5.11 23.28
CA SER A 229 -0.56 -6.07 22.69
C SER A 229 -0.68 -6.10 21.17
N ASP A 230 0.31 -6.73 20.51
CA ASP A 230 0.30 -7.01 19.06
C ASP A 230 -0.92 -7.84 18.67
N THR A 231 -1.23 -8.85 19.49
CA THR A 231 -2.40 -9.71 19.30
C THR A 231 -3.71 -8.92 19.33
N ALA A 232 -3.84 -7.97 20.27
CA ALA A 232 -5.01 -7.10 20.34
C ALA A 232 -5.11 -6.18 19.12
N LEU A 233 -3.99 -5.67 18.64
CA LEU A 233 -3.93 -4.90 17.40
C LEU A 233 -4.33 -5.76 16.19
N LEU A 234 -3.79 -6.98 16.07
CA LEU A 234 -4.10 -7.90 14.97
C LEU A 234 -5.60 -8.24 14.92
N LYS A 235 -6.20 -8.55 16.07
CA LYS A 235 -7.65 -8.79 16.19
C LYS A 235 -8.48 -7.59 15.71
N ALA A 236 -8.10 -6.39 16.12
CA ALA A 236 -8.80 -5.16 15.72
C ALA A 236 -8.68 -4.90 14.21
N LEU A 237 -7.48 -5.09 13.64
CA LEU A 237 -7.24 -4.95 12.20
C LEU A 237 -8.03 -5.97 11.38
N TYR A 238 -8.05 -7.24 11.83
CA TYR A 238 -8.81 -8.31 11.18
C TYR A 238 -10.31 -7.97 11.13
N LEU A 239 -10.90 -7.59 12.26
CA LEU A 239 -12.31 -7.22 12.33
C LEU A 239 -12.62 -6.00 11.44
N ALA A 240 -11.78 -4.97 11.49
CA ALA A 240 -11.94 -3.79 10.64
C ALA A 240 -11.82 -4.14 9.15
N THR A 241 -10.92 -5.05 8.78
CA THR A 241 -10.78 -5.56 7.41
C THR A 241 -12.07 -6.20 6.93
N HIS A 242 -12.64 -7.10 7.72
CA HIS A 242 -13.89 -7.78 7.36
C HIS A 242 -15.06 -6.80 7.22
N GLU A 243 -15.19 -5.84 8.12
CA GLU A 243 -16.25 -4.82 8.03
C GLU A 243 -16.11 -3.93 6.78
N ILE A 244 -14.89 -3.59 6.40
CA ILE A 244 -14.64 -2.80 5.19
C ILE A 244 -14.86 -3.64 3.94
N ALA A 245 -14.40 -4.89 3.93
CA ALA A 245 -14.52 -5.80 2.80
C ALA A 245 -15.97 -6.14 2.44
N LYS A 246 -16.90 -6.13 3.39
CA LYS A 246 -18.34 -6.29 3.13
C LYS A 246 -18.88 -5.29 2.09
N LYS A 247 -18.23 -4.14 1.94
CA LYS A 247 -18.60 -3.09 0.96
C LYS A 247 -18.00 -3.31 -0.43
N TRP A 248 -17.11 -4.29 -0.59
CA TRP A 248 -16.43 -4.56 -1.84
C TRP A 248 -17.16 -5.61 -2.68
N THR A 249 -18.40 -5.35 -2.99
CA THR A 249 -19.29 -6.27 -3.70
C THR A 249 -19.17 -6.20 -5.22
N MET A 250 -18.54 -5.15 -5.74
CA MET A 250 -18.43 -4.90 -7.18
C MET A 250 -16.98 -4.90 -7.62
N PRO A 251 -16.68 -5.39 -8.82
CA PRO A 251 -15.36 -5.26 -9.41
C PRO A 251 -15.00 -3.80 -9.68
N LEU A 252 -13.72 -3.53 -9.89
CA LEU A 252 -13.25 -2.21 -10.30
C LEU A 252 -13.88 -1.83 -11.65
N ARG A 253 -14.22 -0.55 -11.77
CA ARG A 253 -14.82 -0.02 -13.01
C ARG A 253 -13.88 -0.22 -14.20
N ASN A 254 -14.43 -0.60 -15.34
CA ASN A 254 -13.70 -0.86 -16.59
C ASN A 254 -12.61 -1.94 -16.48
N TRP A 255 -12.79 -2.90 -15.56
CA TRP A 255 -11.76 -3.87 -15.23
C TRP A 255 -11.24 -4.65 -16.44
N GLY A 256 -12.10 -5.06 -17.37
CA GLY A 256 -11.66 -5.80 -18.57
C GLY A 256 -10.61 -5.05 -19.41
N ARG A 257 -10.73 -3.72 -19.53
CA ARG A 257 -9.73 -2.87 -20.21
C ARG A 257 -8.44 -2.77 -19.41
N VAL A 258 -8.55 -2.61 -18.08
CA VAL A 258 -7.41 -2.54 -17.17
C VAL A 258 -6.63 -3.85 -17.23
N LEU A 259 -7.29 -4.98 -17.08
CA LEU A 259 -6.67 -6.30 -17.11
C LEU A 259 -5.96 -6.57 -18.44
N GLY A 260 -6.62 -6.32 -19.58
CA GLY A 260 -6.01 -6.51 -20.89
C GLY A 260 -4.74 -5.65 -21.08
N ALA A 261 -4.77 -4.40 -20.63
CA ALA A 261 -3.63 -3.50 -20.75
C ALA A 261 -2.47 -3.88 -19.81
N VAL A 262 -2.75 -4.31 -18.57
CA VAL A 262 -1.71 -4.77 -17.61
C VAL A 262 -1.06 -6.05 -18.14
N SER A 263 -1.86 -7.02 -18.59
CA SER A 263 -1.34 -8.29 -19.12
C SER A 263 -0.47 -8.08 -20.36
N TYR A 264 -0.85 -7.16 -21.26
CA TYR A 264 -0.03 -6.84 -22.43
C TYR A 264 1.33 -6.26 -22.03
N THR A 265 1.36 -5.30 -21.10
CA THR A 265 2.61 -4.68 -20.63
C THR A 265 3.53 -5.68 -19.92
N HIS A 266 2.95 -6.67 -19.26
CA HIS A 266 3.73 -7.69 -18.53
C HIS A 266 4.37 -8.75 -19.47
N LEU A 267 3.78 -8.99 -20.64
CA LEU A 267 4.25 -9.97 -21.61
C LEU A 267 5.25 -9.39 -22.65
N THR A 268 5.34 -8.08 -22.74
CA THR A 268 6.26 -7.35 -23.64
C THR A 268 7.43 -6.72 -22.89
#